data_e3f331b322caed0831dc86a7ffd6b840
#
_entry.id   e3f331b322caed0831dc86a7ffd6b840
#
_cell.length_a   1.000
_cell.length_b   1.000
_cell.length_c   1.000
_cell.angle_alpha   90.00
_cell.angle_beta   90.00
_cell.angle_gamma   90.00
#
_symmetry.space_group_name_H-M   'P 1'
#
loop_
_entity.id
_entity.type
_entity.pdbx_description
1 polymer ?
#
loop_
_entity_poly.entity_id
_entity_poly.type
_entity_poly.pdbx_seq_one_letter_code
_entity_poly.pdbx_strand_id
1 'polypeptide(L)'
;MINPRFEKKAFKKDVEQNVKQLFRKTVDEASQQELYQAVSYVVKDAIIDDWIATQKQYEKDDPKIVYYMSMEFLLGRALGNNLINMTAYKEVKEALEEMGLNLNELEDQEPDPALGNGGLGRLAACFLDSLASLGYAAYGCGIRYRYGMFKQKIKDGYQEEKPDNWLKNGNPFELRRPEYAKEVRFGGNIRVEYDDKTGDIRFKQENYESVLAVPYDYPIVGYDNHI
;
A
#
# COMPACT_ATOMS: atom_id res chain seq x y z
N MET A 1 -27.23 -7.28 -15.45
CA MET A 1 -26.83 -5.94 -14.97
C MET A 1 -25.80 -6.17 -13.89
N ILE A 2 -24.56 -5.74 -14.13
CA ILE A 2 -23.49 -5.81 -13.13
C ILE A 2 -23.91 -4.85 -12.02
N ASN A 3 -23.98 -5.33 -10.79
CA ASN A 3 -24.31 -4.48 -9.64
C ASN A 3 -23.15 -3.48 -9.50
N PRO A 4 -23.37 -2.16 -9.54
CA PRO A 4 -22.28 -1.21 -9.43
C PRO A 4 -21.58 -1.41 -8.07
N ARG A 5 -20.25 -1.44 -8.08
CA ARG A 5 -19.44 -1.64 -6.86
C ARG A 5 -19.66 -0.53 -5.83
N PHE A 6 -19.97 0.66 -6.32
CA PHE A 6 -20.36 1.80 -5.49
C PHE A 6 -21.75 2.30 -5.92
N GLU A 7 -22.68 2.32 -4.99
CA GLU A 7 -23.94 3.06 -5.18
C GLU A 7 -23.63 4.55 -4.93
N LYS A 8 -23.87 5.41 -5.93
CA LYS A 8 -23.44 6.82 -5.92
C LYS A 8 -23.90 7.58 -4.67
N LYS A 9 -25.13 7.35 -4.21
CA LYS A 9 -25.68 8.04 -3.03
C LYS A 9 -24.97 7.60 -1.74
N ALA A 10 -24.69 6.32 -1.60
CA ALA A 10 -23.93 5.78 -0.48
C ALA A 10 -22.50 6.32 -0.51
N PHE A 11 -21.81 6.23 -1.66
CA PHE A 11 -20.46 6.74 -1.83
C PHE A 11 -20.32 8.21 -1.43
N LYS A 12 -21.22 9.09 -1.89
CA LYS A 12 -21.18 10.52 -1.52
C LYS A 12 -21.33 10.71 -0.01
N LYS A 13 -22.28 10.00 0.61
CA LYS A 13 -22.48 10.05 2.06
C LYS A 13 -21.24 9.58 2.83
N ASP A 14 -20.57 8.53 2.36
CA ASP A 14 -19.38 7.99 3.02
C ASP A 14 -18.18 8.93 2.87
N VAL A 15 -18.03 9.62 1.73
CA VAL A 15 -17.04 10.69 1.56
C VAL A 15 -17.29 11.84 2.55
N GLU A 16 -18.53 12.35 2.63
CA GLU A 16 -18.93 13.40 3.59
C GLU A 16 -18.64 12.98 5.03
N GLN A 17 -18.96 11.73 5.36
CA GLN A 17 -18.74 11.17 6.70
C GLN A 17 -17.24 11.07 7.02
N ASN A 18 -16.40 10.64 6.07
CA ASN A 18 -14.96 10.57 6.24
C ASN A 18 -14.32 11.96 6.40
N VAL A 19 -14.75 12.96 5.61
CA VAL A 19 -14.29 14.35 5.79
C VAL A 19 -14.59 14.83 7.19
N LYS A 20 -15.82 14.59 7.68
CA LYS A 20 -16.26 14.99 9.01
C LYS A 20 -15.48 14.28 10.13
N GLN A 21 -15.27 12.98 10.01
CA GLN A 21 -14.62 12.18 11.05
C GLN A 21 -13.11 12.43 11.12
N LEU A 22 -12.44 12.53 9.97
CA LEU A 22 -10.99 12.68 9.91
C LEU A 22 -10.55 14.12 10.18
N PHE A 23 -11.32 15.10 9.67
CA PHE A 23 -10.88 16.50 9.63
C PHE A 23 -11.78 17.47 10.38
N ARG A 24 -12.97 17.05 10.85
CA ARG A 24 -13.98 17.89 11.51
C ARG A 24 -14.43 19.07 10.64
N LYS A 25 -14.56 18.84 9.34
CA LYS A 25 -14.92 19.80 8.31
C LYS A 25 -16.10 19.32 7.49
N THR A 26 -16.72 20.23 6.76
CA THR A 26 -17.60 19.92 5.63
C THR A 26 -16.78 19.74 4.35
N VAL A 27 -17.40 19.20 3.30
CA VAL A 27 -16.74 19.02 1.99
C VAL A 27 -16.24 20.36 1.44
N ASP A 28 -17.05 21.43 1.59
CA ASP A 28 -16.70 22.77 1.09
C ASP A 28 -15.53 23.43 1.84
N GLU A 29 -15.29 23.03 3.08
CA GLU A 29 -14.21 23.54 3.94
C GLU A 29 -12.92 22.72 3.81
N ALA A 30 -13.02 21.52 3.26
CA ALA A 30 -11.89 20.59 3.16
C ALA A 30 -10.94 20.99 2.01
N SER A 31 -9.64 20.88 2.26
CA SER A 31 -8.63 21.02 1.21
C SER A 31 -8.66 19.84 0.24
N GLN A 32 -8.11 20.03 -0.97
CA GLN A 32 -8.00 18.97 -1.96
C GLN A 32 -7.28 17.72 -1.41
N GLN A 33 -6.25 17.91 -0.57
CA GLN A 33 -5.53 16.81 0.09
C GLN A 33 -6.42 16.04 1.08
N GLU A 34 -7.25 16.75 1.85
CA GLU A 34 -8.18 16.13 2.80
C GLU A 34 -9.30 15.37 2.05
N LEU A 35 -9.79 15.94 0.95
CA LEU A 35 -10.78 15.29 0.08
C LEU A 35 -10.19 14.02 -0.57
N TYR A 36 -8.96 14.09 -1.09
CA TYR A 36 -8.25 12.91 -1.59
C TYR A 36 -8.19 11.78 -0.54
N GLN A 37 -7.82 12.13 0.70
CA GLN A 37 -7.76 11.13 1.77
C GLN A 37 -9.14 10.54 2.09
N ALA A 38 -10.17 11.37 2.19
CA ALA A 38 -11.53 10.91 2.47
C ALA A 38 -12.04 9.95 1.39
N VAL A 39 -11.85 10.29 0.10
CA VAL A 39 -12.20 9.44 -1.03
C VAL A 39 -11.40 8.13 -1.01
N SER A 40 -10.10 8.22 -0.77
CA SER A 40 -9.22 7.03 -0.70
C SER A 40 -9.63 6.06 0.41
N TYR A 41 -10.08 6.56 1.56
CA TYR A 41 -10.61 5.70 2.62
C TYR A 41 -11.90 5.01 2.24
N VAL A 42 -12.83 5.66 1.53
CA VAL A 42 -14.05 4.99 1.01
C VAL A 42 -13.69 3.86 0.04
N VAL A 43 -12.73 4.11 -0.86
CA VAL A 43 -12.26 3.10 -1.80
C VAL A 43 -11.55 1.96 -1.07
N LYS A 44 -10.73 2.27 -0.08
CA LYS A 44 -10.05 1.28 0.76
C LYS A 44 -11.02 0.38 1.50
N ASP A 45 -12.11 0.91 2.04
CA ASP A 45 -13.10 0.11 2.77
C ASP A 45 -13.68 -0.99 1.87
N ALA A 46 -13.99 -0.69 0.60
CA ALA A 46 -14.43 -1.69 -0.36
C ALA A 46 -13.33 -2.72 -0.70
N ILE A 47 -12.06 -2.30 -0.75
CA ILE A 47 -10.91 -3.20 -0.95
C ILE A 47 -10.75 -4.14 0.26
N ILE A 48 -10.95 -3.66 1.47
CA ILE A 48 -10.80 -4.46 2.70
C ILE A 48 -11.80 -5.60 2.75
N ASP A 49 -13.03 -5.41 2.31
CA ASP A 49 -14.04 -6.47 2.27
C ASP A 49 -13.59 -7.63 1.36
N ASP A 50 -13.08 -7.31 0.17
CA ASP A 50 -12.53 -8.32 -0.75
C ASP A 50 -11.25 -8.96 -0.18
N TRP A 51 -10.40 -8.18 0.45
CA TRP A 51 -9.17 -8.68 1.07
C TRP A 51 -9.46 -9.69 2.19
N ILE A 52 -10.45 -9.40 3.05
CA ILE A 52 -10.90 -10.33 4.09
C ILE A 52 -11.42 -11.63 3.45
N ALA A 53 -12.17 -11.53 2.36
CA ALA A 53 -12.68 -12.70 1.65
C ALA A 53 -11.53 -13.54 1.05
N THR A 54 -10.54 -12.89 0.43
CA THR A 54 -9.33 -13.51 -0.11
C THR A 54 -8.52 -14.23 0.98
N GLN A 55 -8.31 -13.60 2.14
CA GLN A 55 -7.60 -14.24 3.26
C GLN A 55 -8.31 -15.50 3.75
N LYS A 56 -9.62 -15.45 3.92
CA LYS A 56 -10.42 -16.63 4.29
C LYS A 56 -10.34 -17.75 3.25
N GLN A 57 -10.28 -17.38 1.97
CA GLN A 57 -10.12 -18.36 0.89
C GLN A 57 -8.73 -19.01 0.94
N TYR A 58 -7.67 -18.25 1.23
CA TYR A 58 -6.32 -18.79 1.41
C TYR A 58 -6.24 -19.76 2.59
N GLU A 59 -6.86 -19.42 3.73
CA GLU A 59 -6.93 -20.32 4.91
C GLU A 59 -7.65 -21.63 4.59
N LYS A 60 -8.69 -21.58 3.76
CA LYS A 60 -9.48 -22.75 3.39
C LYS A 60 -8.79 -23.65 2.37
N ASP A 61 -8.20 -23.05 1.34
CA ASP A 61 -7.70 -23.79 0.18
C ASP A 61 -6.23 -24.16 0.32
N ASP A 62 -5.50 -23.56 1.27
CA ASP A 62 -4.05 -23.70 1.48
C ASP A 62 -3.26 -23.67 0.15
N PRO A 63 -3.40 -22.60 -0.65
CA PRO A 63 -2.82 -22.54 -1.97
C PRO A 63 -1.31 -22.40 -1.90
N LYS A 64 -0.64 -22.77 -2.98
CA LYS A 64 0.77 -22.44 -3.17
C LYS A 64 0.94 -20.94 -3.28
N ILE A 65 1.75 -20.34 -2.39
CA ILE A 65 1.95 -18.90 -2.31
C ILE A 65 3.25 -18.50 -3.04
N VAL A 66 3.16 -17.44 -3.83
CA VAL A 66 4.31 -16.79 -4.46
C VAL A 66 4.78 -15.63 -3.58
N TYR A 67 6.05 -15.63 -3.20
CA TYR A 67 6.69 -14.50 -2.52
C TYR A 67 7.64 -13.81 -3.49
N TYR A 68 7.32 -12.57 -3.86
CA TYR A 68 8.16 -11.74 -4.72
C TYR A 68 9.00 -10.80 -3.85
N MET A 69 10.29 -11.10 -3.72
CA MET A 69 11.20 -10.31 -2.90
C MET A 69 11.96 -9.31 -3.77
N SER A 70 11.83 -8.03 -3.48
CA SER A 70 12.54 -6.96 -4.18
C SER A 70 12.95 -5.84 -3.22
N MET A 71 14.12 -5.24 -3.47
CA MET A 71 14.52 -4.01 -2.78
C MET A 71 13.80 -2.77 -3.32
N GLU A 72 13.17 -2.87 -4.47
CA GLU A 72 12.49 -1.78 -5.15
C GLU A 72 11.10 -2.19 -5.58
N PHE A 73 10.09 -1.35 -5.30
CA PHE A 73 8.74 -1.43 -5.83
C PHE A 73 8.32 -0.03 -6.30
N LEU A 74 8.34 0.19 -7.60
CA LEU A 74 7.92 1.45 -8.21
C LEU A 74 6.43 1.34 -8.58
N LEU A 75 5.56 1.42 -7.58
CA LEU A 75 4.13 1.16 -7.73
C LEU A 75 3.39 2.30 -8.45
N GLY A 76 3.73 3.53 -8.14
CA GLY A 76 2.97 4.69 -8.59
C GLY A 76 1.74 4.97 -7.71
N ARG A 77 0.90 5.88 -8.17
CA ARG A 77 -0.34 6.28 -7.49
C ARG A 77 -1.35 5.13 -7.49
N ALA A 78 -2.10 4.99 -6.40
CA ALA A 78 -3.00 3.87 -6.18
C ALA A 78 -4.47 4.18 -6.47
N LEU A 79 -4.95 5.39 -6.19
CA LEU A 79 -6.39 5.70 -6.24
C LEU A 79 -6.98 5.37 -7.62
N GLY A 80 -6.46 5.94 -8.68
CA GLY A 80 -6.95 5.72 -10.04
C GLY A 80 -6.76 4.26 -10.48
N ASN A 81 -5.60 3.66 -10.19
CA ASN A 81 -5.34 2.25 -10.51
C ASN A 81 -6.34 1.31 -9.81
N ASN A 82 -6.59 1.51 -8.53
CA ASN A 82 -7.57 0.73 -7.78
C ASN A 82 -8.98 0.88 -8.37
N LEU A 83 -9.41 2.11 -8.67
CA LEU A 83 -10.72 2.35 -9.28
C LEU A 83 -10.87 1.67 -10.65
N ILE A 84 -9.81 1.67 -11.48
CA ILE A 84 -9.80 0.96 -12.76
C ILE A 84 -9.90 -0.55 -12.54
N ASN A 85 -9.07 -1.11 -11.67
CA ASN A 85 -9.05 -2.54 -11.41
C ASN A 85 -10.34 -3.04 -10.75
N MET A 86 -10.97 -2.20 -9.92
CA MET A 86 -12.31 -2.44 -9.36
C MET A 86 -13.45 -2.22 -10.37
N THR A 87 -13.18 -1.79 -11.59
CA THR A 87 -14.17 -1.40 -12.62
C THR A 87 -15.16 -0.33 -12.15
N ALA A 88 -14.73 0.53 -11.23
CA ALA A 88 -15.54 1.54 -10.54
C ALA A 88 -15.20 3.00 -10.91
N TYR A 89 -14.22 3.21 -11.81
CA TYR A 89 -13.70 4.53 -12.13
C TYR A 89 -14.79 5.50 -12.60
N LYS A 90 -15.67 5.04 -13.49
CA LYS A 90 -16.74 5.87 -14.05
C LYS A 90 -17.76 6.28 -13.00
N GLU A 91 -18.22 5.33 -12.20
CA GLU A 91 -19.23 5.55 -11.15
C GLU A 91 -18.73 6.53 -10.10
N VAL A 92 -17.49 6.36 -9.66
CA VAL A 92 -16.86 7.24 -8.66
C VAL A 92 -16.62 8.63 -9.23
N LYS A 93 -16.14 8.73 -10.47
CA LYS A 93 -15.97 10.02 -11.16
C LYS A 93 -17.28 10.79 -11.24
N GLU A 94 -18.37 10.16 -11.70
CA GLU A 94 -19.70 10.77 -11.78
C GLU A 94 -20.23 11.17 -10.40
N ALA A 95 -20.01 10.36 -9.36
CA ALA A 95 -20.44 10.70 -8.00
C ALA A 95 -19.71 11.93 -7.45
N LEU A 96 -18.41 12.04 -7.71
CA LEU A 96 -17.59 13.20 -7.33
C LEU A 96 -17.99 14.46 -8.10
N GLU A 97 -18.25 14.36 -9.42
CA GLU A 97 -18.76 15.47 -10.23
C GLU A 97 -20.09 16.02 -9.69
N GLU A 98 -20.99 15.14 -9.24
CA GLU A 98 -22.24 15.53 -8.56
C GLU A 98 -22.02 16.27 -7.21
N MET A 99 -20.85 16.09 -6.58
CA MET A 99 -20.43 16.82 -5.38
C MET A 99 -19.64 18.10 -5.72
N GLY A 100 -19.45 18.43 -7.02
CA GLY A 100 -18.62 19.55 -7.46
C GLY A 100 -17.12 19.28 -7.37
N LEU A 101 -16.71 18.01 -7.27
CA LEU A 101 -15.30 17.61 -7.15
C LEU A 101 -14.78 17.01 -8.47
N ASN A 102 -13.49 17.19 -8.72
CA ASN A 102 -12.81 16.63 -9.89
C ASN A 102 -11.88 15.50 -9.49
N LEU A 103 -12.15 14.28 -9.95
CA LEU A 103 -11.33 13.11 -9.62
C LEU A 103 -9.86 13.28 -9.98
N ASN A 104 -9.55 13.86 -11.15
CA ASN A 104 -8.16 14.04 -11.58
C ASN A 104 -7.40 15.00 -10.64
N GLU A 105 -8.06 16.06 -10.15
CA GLU A 105 -7.45 16.99 -9.19
C GLU A 105 -7.19 16.32 -7.84
N LEU A 106 -8.04 15.36 -7.45
CA LEU A 106 -7.83 14.56 -6.26
C LEU A 106 -6.68 13.56 -6.45
N GLU A 107 -6.62 12.88 -7.59
CA GLU A 107 -5.50 11.99 -7.94
C GLU A 107 -4.15 12.73 -7.94
N ASP A 108 -4.13 14.02 -8.32
CA ASP A 108 -2.93 14.85 -8.29
C ASP A 108 -2.43 15.18 -6.88
N GLN A 109 -3.28 15.01 -5.85
CA GLN A 109 -2.87 15.15 -4.44
C GLN A 109 -2.14 13.91 -3.91
N GLU A 110 -2.26 12.77 -4.59
CA GLU A 110 -1.62 11.53 -4.16
C GLU A 110 -0.11 11.60 -4.33
N PRO A 111 0.67 11.45 -3.23
CA PRO A 111 2.11 11.31 -3.35
C PRO A 111 2.45 10.02 -4.09
N ASP A 112 3.36 10.08 -5.05
CA ASP A 112 3.86 8.88 -5.72
C ASP A 112 4.78 8.10 -4.76
N PRO A 113 4.46 6.87 -4.36
CA PRO A 113 5.37 6.02 -3.60
C PRO A 113 6.49 5.50 -4.52
N ALA A 114 7.41 6.38 -4.86
CA ALA A 114 8.54 6.10 -5.73
C ALA A 114 9.63 5.31 -4.97
N LEU A 115 9.32 4.07 -4.59
CA LEU A 115 10.22 3.17 -3.86
C LEU A 115 11.10 2.33 -4.79
N GLY A 116 11.51 2.92 -5.88
CA GLY A 116 12.39 2.37 -6.90
C GLY A 116 12.81 3.47 -7.86
N ASN A 117 13.76 3.19 -8.73
CA ASN A 117 14.29 4.20 -9.64
C ASN A 117 14.31 3.79 -11.12
N GLY A 118 13.86 2.60 -11.46
CA GLY A 118 13.88 2.15 -12.85
C GLY A 118 13.20 0.81 -13.08
N GLY A 119 13.75 0.06 -14.05
CA GLY A 119 13.19 -1.18 -14.56
C GLY A 119 12.98 -2.27 -13.52
N LEU A 120 13.91 -2.42 -12.56
CA LEU A 120 13.79 -3.40 -11.47
C LEU A 120 12.53 -3.18 -10.65
N GLY A 121 12.35 -1.96 -10.15
CA GLY A 121 11.20 -1.61 -9.32
C GLY A 121 9.89 -1.63 -10.09
N ARG A 122 9.90 -1.19 -11.35
CA ARG A 122 8.69 -1.22 -12.20
C ARG A 122 8.30 -2.64 -12.59
N LEU A 123 9.26 -3.52 -12.86
CA LEU A 123 8.99 -4.94 -13.13
C LEU A 123 8.29 -5.61 -11.95
N ALA A 124 8.78 -5.37 -10.72
CA ALA A 124 8.15 -5.86 -9.50
C ALA A 124 6.68 -5.40 -9.38
N ALA A 125 6.42 -4.11 -9.61
CA ALA A 125 5.07 -3.55 -9.60
C ALA A 125 4.15 -4.20 -10.65
N CYS A 126 4.61 -4.36 -11.88
CA CYS A 126 3.84 -4.99 -12.96
C CYS A 126 3.56 -6.47 -12.69
N PHE A 127 4.51 -7.19 -12.09
CA PHE A 127 4.29 -8.58 -11.73
C PHE A 127 3.25 -8.75 -10.63
N LEU A 128 3.24 -7.90 -9.61
CA LEU A 128 2.22 -7.97 -8.56
C LEU A 128 0.82 -7.70 -9.12
N ASP A 129 0.67 -6.68 -9.97
CA ASP A 129 -0.60 -6.39 -10.64
C ASP A 129 -1.07 -7.58 -11.52
N SER A 130 -0.15 -8.17 -12.28
CA SER A 130 -0.45 -9.36 -13.10
C SER A 130 -0.82 -10.57 -12.27
N LEU A 131 -0.11 -10.84 -11.17
CA LEU A 131 -0.41 -11.95 -10.27
C LEU A 131 -1.79 -11.78 -9.64
N ALA A 132 -2.12 -10.59 -9.15
CA ALA A 132 -3.43 -10.29 -8.60
C ALA A 132 -4.54 -10.45 -9.66
N SER A 133 -4.36 -9.87 -10.86
CA SER A 133 -5.33 -9.95 -11.96
C SER A 133 -5.56 -11.37 -12.47
N LEU A 134 -4.56 -12.25 -12.36
CA LEU A 134 -4.67 -13.66 -12.71
C LEU A 134 -5.12 -14.56 -11.55
N GLY A 135 -5.39 -14.01 -10.38
CA GLY A 135 -5.89 -14.74 -9.22
C GLY A 135 -4.84 -15.62 -8.53
N TYR A 136 -3.55 -15.30 -8.66
CA TYR A 136 -2.51 -16.02 -7.93
C TYR A 136 -2.40 -15.50 -6.48
N ALA A 137 -2.26 -16.46 -5.54
CA ALA A 137 -1.91 -16.12 -4.16
C ALA A 137 -0.45 -15.61 -4.11
N ALA A 138 -0.25 -14.32 -3.86
CA ALA A 138 1.07 -13.72 -3.93
C ALA A 138 1.27 -12.61 -2.89
N TYR A 139 2.52 -12.47 -2.43
CA TYR A 139 2.97 -11.39 -1.56
C TYR A 139 4.22 -10.73 -2.14
N GLY A 140 4.20 -9.41 -2.29
CA GLY A 140 5.39 -8.61 -2.53
C GLY A 140 6.08 -8.26 -1.21
N CYS A 141 7.34 -8.59 -1.07
CA CYS A 141 8.13 -8.32 0.14
C CYS A 141 9.24 -7.32 -0.20
N GLY A 142 9.17 -6.14 0.40
CA GLY A 142 10.11 -5.06 0.14
C GLY A 142 10.38 -4.19 1.36
N ILE A 143 11.04 -3.08 1.14
CA ILE A 143 11.39 -2.10 2.17
C ILE A 143 10.50 -0.87 1.99
N ARG A 144 9.83 -0.46 3.08
CA ARG A 144 9.10 0.80 3.13
C ARG A 144 10.09 1.92 3.45
N TYR A 145 10.74 2.44 2.43
CA TYR A 145 11.70 3.54 2.59
C TYR A 145 11.02 4.78 3.16
N ARG A 146 11.69 5.46 4.09
CA ARG A 146 11.21 6.71 4.69
C ARG A 146 11.04 7.82 3.66
N TYR A 147 11.93 7.86 2.67
CA TYR A 147 11.89 8.80 1.56
C TYR A 147 11.83 8.02 0.26
N GLY A 148 11.02 8.50 -0.68
CA GLY A 148 11.02 8.00 -2.04
C GLY A 148 12.27 8.43 -2.82
N MET A 149 12.27 8.17 -4.13
CA MET A 149 13.29 8.71 -5.02
C MET A 149 13.36 10.23 -4.86
N PHE A 150 14.55 10.78 -4.72
CA PHE A 150 14.76 12.21 -4.44
C PHE A 150 14.00 13.14 -5.40
N LYS A 151 13.57 14.30 -4.89
CA LYS A 151 13.04 15.38 -5.73
C LYS A 151 14.18 16.11 -6.40
N GLN A 152 14.16 16.11 -7.74
CA GLN A 152 15.13 16.85 -8.54
C GLN A 152 14.75 18.33 -8.57
N LYS A 153 15.68 19.20 -8.18
CA LYS A 153 15.62 20.65 -8.38
C LYS A 153 16.81 21.08 -9.22
N ILE A 154 16.60 22.11 -10.02
CA ILE A 154 17.67 22.74 -10.77
C ILE A 154 17.99 24.08 -10.11
N LYS A 155 19.22 24.27 -9.70
CA LYS A 155 19.72 25.52 -9.11
C LYS A 155 21.01 25.91 -9.83
N ASP A 156 21.08 27.11 -10.35
CA ASP A 156 22.23 27.65 -11.07
C ASP A 156 22.72 26.74 -12.22
N GLY A 157 21.78 26.02 -12.87
CA GLY A 157 22.07 25.06 -13.94
C GLY A 157 22.50 23.68 -13.50
N TYR A 158 22.57 23.42 -12.18
CA TYR A 158 22.97 22.11 -11.61
C TYR A 158 21.80 21.43 -10.92
N GLN A 159 21.82 20.09 -10.89
CA GLN A 159 20.89 19.30 -10.12
C GLN A 159 21.14 19.44 -8.63
N GLU A 160 20.09 19.70 -7.88
CA GLU A 160 20.06 19.65 -6.43
C GLU A 160 19.02 18.61 -5.98
N GLU A 161 19.44 17.58 -5.27
CA GLU A 161 18.58 16.53 -4.75
C GLU A 161 17.94 16.96 -3.42
N LYS A 162 16.63 16.82 -3.32
CA LYS A 162 15.90 17.05 -2.08
C LYS A 162 15.18 15.77 -1.63
N PRO A 163 15.08 15.53 -0.31
CA PRO A 163 14.32 14.40 0.20
C PRO A 163 12.87 14.43 -0.27
N ASP A 164 12.38 13.31 -0.78
CA ASP A 164 10.96 13.13 -1.09
C ASP A 164 10.24 12.55 0.11
N ASN A 165 9.59 13.42 0.89
CA ASN A 165 8.80 13.02 2.05
C ASN A 165 7.39 12.60 1.63
N TRP A 166 7.28 11.48 0.92
CA TRP A 166 6.03 10.94 0.38
C TRP A 166 5.00 10.57 1.46
N LEU A 167 5.46 10.32 2.69
CA LEU A 167 4.62 9.97 3.85
C LEU A 167 4.19 11.17 4.71
N LYS A 168 4.46 12.40 4.27
CA LYS A 168 4.15 13.61 5.07
C LYS A 168 2.71 13.66 5.57
N ASN A 169 1.76 13.24 4.75
CA ASN A 169 0.33 13.23 5.06
C ASN A 169 -0.20 11.82 5.35
N GLY A 170 0.70 10.82 5.54
CA GLY A 170 0.33 9.41 5.63
C GLY A 170 0.02 8.79 4.26
N ASN A 171 -0.26 7.49 4.27
CA ASN A 171 -0.72 6.75 3.09
C ASN A 171 -2.06 6.07 3.43
N PRO A 172 -3.18 6.49 2.82
CA PRO A 172 -4.49 5.93 3.16
C PRO A 172 -4.62 4.45 2.85
N PHE A 173 -3.89 3.93 1.85
CA PHE A 173 -4.00 2.54 1.41
C PHE A 173 -3.17 1.55 2.22
N GLU A 174 -2.20 2.00 3.02
CA GLU A 174 -1.42 1.08 3.85
C GLU A 174 -2.10 0.74 5.18
N LEU A 175 -1.77 -0.43 5.72
CA LEU A 175 -2.18 -0.90 7.04
C LEU A 175 -0.96 -1.32 7.85
N ARG A 176 -0.64 -0.58 8.91
CA ARG A 176 0.45 -0.92 9.82
C ARG A 176 0.07 -2.12 10.69
N ARG A 177 0.94 -3.14 10.75
CA ARG A 177 0.69 -4.41 11.45
C ARG A 177 1.70 -4.62 12.59
N PRO A 178 1.58 -3.87 13.70
CA PRO A 178 2.51 -4.01 14.83
C PRO A 178 2.44 -5.37 15.52
N GLU A 179 1.32 -6.08 15.42
CA GLU A 179 1.12 -7.43 15.94
C GLU A 179 2.01 -8.49 15.26
N TYR A 180 2.53 -8.21 14.07
CA TYR A 180 3.48 -9.05 13.34
C TYR A 180 4.92 -8.53 13.39
N ALA A 181 5.21 -7.59 14.30
CA ALA A 181 6.56 -7.07 14.45
C ALA A 181 7.55 -8.19 14.81
N LYS A 182 8.74 -8.15 14.18
CA LYS A 182 9.81 -9.11 14.39
C LYS A 182 11.11 -8.42 14.76
N GLU A 183 11.80 -8.96 15.75
CA GLU A 183 13.19 -8.58 16.02
C GLU A 183 14.10 -9.12 14.92
N VAL A 184 14.90 -8.25 14.32
CA VAL A 184 15.95 -8.61 13.36
C VAL A 184 17.28 -8.25 13.95
N ARG A 185 18.22 -9.21 13.96
CA ARG A 185 19.54 -9.08 14.57
C ARG A 185 20.61 -8.94 13.51
N PHE A 186 21.42 -7.90 13.62
CA PHE A 186 22.49 -7.61 12.70
C PHE A 186 23.86 -7.75 13.37
N GLY A 187 24.83 -8.33 12.65
CA GLY A 187 26.19 -8.48 13.12
C GLY A 187 26.33 -9.42 14.30
N GLY A 188 27.29 -9.13 15.18
CA GLY A 188 27.60 -9.97 16.33
C GLY A 188 28.42 -11.20 16.00
N ASN A 189 28.47 -12.15 16.93
CA ASN A 189 29.21 -13.41 16.82
C ASN A 189 28.26 -14.59 17.04
N ILE A 190 28.54 -15.71 16.39
CA ILE A 190 27.81 -16.95 16.60
C ILE A 190 28.57 -17.79 17.61
N ARG A 191 27.95 -18.09 18.75
CA ARG A 191 28.41 -19.08 19.70
C ARG A 191 27.72 -20.41 19.41
N VAL A 192 28.54 -21.45 19.31
CA VAL A 192 28.07 -22.83 19.15
C VAL A 192 27.97 -23.47 20.52
N GLU A 193 26.81 -23.95 20.90
CA GLU A 193 26.56 -24.68 22.13
C GLU A 193 26.23 -26.15 21.77
N TYR A 194 26.91 -27.08 22.47
CA TYR A 194 26.65 -28.50 22.30
C TYR A 194 25.86 -28.98 23.53
N ASP A 195 24.81 -29.70 23.29
CA ASP A 195 24.08 -30.40 24.33
C ASP A 195 24.65 -31.84 24.44
N ASP A 196 25.46 -32.06 25.46
CA ASP A 196 26.12 -33.37 25.68
C ASP A 196 25.15 -34.53 25.96
N LYS A 197 23.88 -34.23 26.30
CA LYS A 197 22.86 -35.25 26.58
C LYS A 197 22.08 -35.67 25.34
N THR A 198 21.79 -34.74 24.45
CA THR A 198 20.98 -34.98 23.23
C THR A 198 21.84 -35.09 21.98
N GLY A 199 23.07 -34.59 22.03
CA GLY A 199 23.94 -34.44 20.84
C GLY A 199 23.55 -33.28 19.94
N ASP A 200 22.60 -32.43 20.35
CA ASP A 200 22.13 -31.31 19.57
C ASP A 200 23.15 -30.16 19.54
N ILE A 201 23.21 -29.50 18.40
CA ILE A 201 24.02 -28.28 18.20
C ILE A 201 23.04 -27.09 18.13
N ARG A 202 23.29 -26.09 19.00
CA ARG A 202 22.53 -24.83 18.99
C ARG A 202 23.45 -23.68 18.62
N PHE A 203 22.94 -22.79 17.78
CA PHE A 203 23.61 -21.56 17.40
C PHE A 203 22.96 -20.39 18.14
N LYS A 204 23.77 -19.66 18.93
CA LYS A 204 23.34 -18.48 19.65
C LYS A 204 24.08 -17.26 19.13
N GLN A 205 23.33 -16.27 18.67
CA GLN A 205 23.90 -14.99 18.25
C GLN A 205 24.11 -14.11 19.49
N GLU A 206 25.32 -13.57 19.65
CA GLU A 206 25.71 -12.71 20.77
C GLU A 206 26.30 -11.39 20.22
N ASN A 207 26.24 -10.31 21.02
CA ASN A 207 26.80 -9.00 20.68
C ASN A 207 26.26 -8.42 19.34
N TYR A 208 24.98 -8.67 19.07
CA TYR A 208 24.27 -8.17 17.87
C TYR A 208 23.61 -6.82 18.15
N GLU A 209 23.35 -6.07 17.08
CA GLU A 209 22.43 -4.94 17.07
C GLU A 209 21.03 -5.41 16.73
N SER A 210 20.04 -4.99 17.53
CA SER A 210 18.64 -5.39 17.35
C SER A 210 17.82 -4.26 16.74
N VAL A 211 17.07 -4.58 15.70
CA VAL A 211 16.13 -3.67 15.03
C VAL A 211 14.75 -4.31 14.99
N LEU A 212 13.72 -3.53 15.31
CA LEU A 212 12.34 -3.99 15.22
C LEU A 212 11.79 -3.74 13.80
N ALA A 213 11.53 -4.81 13.07
CA ALA A 213 10.86 -4.76 11.78
C ALA A 213 9.34 -4.81 11.97
N VAL A 214 8.63 -3.77 11.53
CA VAL A 214 7.17 -3.67 11.60
C VAL A 214 6.60 -3.74 10.19
N PRO A 215 5.74 -4.74 9.88
CA PRO A 215 5.11 -4.83 8.57
C PRO A 215 4.10 -3.73 8.32
N TYR A 216 3.99 -3.35 7.06
CA TYR A 216 2.94 -2.48 6.52
C TYR A 216 2.35 -3.21 5.32
N ASP A 217 1.09 -3.62 5.44
CA ASP A 217 0.39 -4.25 4.34
C ASP A 217 -0.15 -3.18 3.38
N TYR A 218 -0.04 -3.47 2.09
CA TYR A 218 -0.51 -2.62 1.02
C TYR A 218 -1.24 -3.47 -0.02
N PRO A 219 -2.55 -3.25 -0.25
CA PRO A 219 -3.33 -4.09 -1.14
C PRO A 219 -2.97 -3.84 -2.60
N ILE A 220 -2.80 -4.92 -3.34
CA ILE A 220 -2.70 -4.91 -4.81
C ILE A 220 -4.01 -5.49 -5.34
N VAL A 221 -4.80 -4.64 -5.96
CA VAL A 221 -6.14 -5.01 -6.44
C VAL A 221 -6.04 -5.64 -7.83
N GLY A 222 -6.57 -6.84 -8.00
CA GLY A 222 -6.66 -7.50 -9.28
C GLY A 222 -7.76 -6.90 -10.18
N TYR A 223 -7.59 -6.97 -11.51
CA TYR A 223 -8.54 -6.42 -12.44
C TYR A 223 -9.81 -7.27 -12.51
N ASP A 224 -10.95 -6.69 -12.14
CA ASP A 224 -12.31 -7.25 -12.24
C ASP A 224 -12.49 -8.67 -11.61
N ASN A 225 -11.75 -8.96 -10.54
CA ASN A 225 -11.75 -10.31 -9.95
C ASN A 225 -11.94 -10.37 -8.42
N HIS A 226 -12.12 -9.25 -7.74
CA HIS A 226 -12.31 -9.18 -6.28
C HIS A 226 -11.13 -9.75 -5.44
N ILE A 227 -9.90 -9.65 -5.94
CA ILE A 227 -8.67 -10.09 -5.27
C ILE A 227 -7.79 -8.91 -4.90
#